data_5072bd3c4ec072762b4490282a25f311
#
_entry.id   5072bd3c4ec072762b4490282a25f311
#
_cell.length_a   1.000
_cell.length_b   1.000
_cell.length_c   1.000
_cell.angle_alpha   90.00
_cell.angle_beta   90.00
_cell.angle_gamma   90.00
#
_symmetry.space_group_name_H-M   'P 1'
#
loop_
_entity.id
_entity.type
_entity.pdbx_description
1 polymer ?
#
loop_
_entity_poly.entity_id
_entity_poly.type
_entity_poly.pdbx_seq_one_letter_code
_entity_poly.pdbx_strand_id
1 'polypeptide(L)'
;LRFADLKNRTVGKLSGGQRRRIDIARALLHDPSVLILDEPTTGLDPQTRSLLWQVIDTLRRENGMTVFLTTHYMEEAADADYVVILDHGMIAAEGTPLELKNKYTGDFITLYGVDESSVKTLNLSYTETSGAYRVSVGSTAEATELILSHQELFRDYEIVKGKMDDVFLAVTGRELKGGAEN
;
A
#
# COMPACT_ATOMS: atom_id res chain seq x y z
N LEU A 1 -14.08 8.87 -17.11
CA LEU A 1 -13.84 10.03 -16.21
C LEU A 1 -15.08 10.90 -15.97
N ARG A 2 -16.23 10.65 -16.62
CA ARG A 2 -17.52 11.38 -16.46
C ARG A 2 -17.36 12.91 -16.38
N PHE A 3 -17.01 13.56 -17.48
CA PHE A 3 -16.82 15.03 -17.56
C PHE A 3 -18.04 15.80 -18.02
N ALA A 4 -19.13 15.13 -18.46
CA ALA A 4 -20.28 15.78 -19.05
C ALA A 4 -20.83 16.93 -18.19
N ASP A 5 -20.87 16.73 -16.86
CA ASP A 5 -21.38 17.69 -15.88
C ASP A 5 -20.43 18.87 -15.62
N LEU A 6 -19.18 18.77 -16.06
CA LEU A 6 -18.14 19.78 -15.80
C LEU A 6 -17.91 20.69 -17.01
N LYS A 7 -18.43 20.33 -18.20
CA LYS A 7 -18.15 21.00 -19.47
C LYS A 7 -18.34 22.52 -19.46
N ASN A 8 -19.30 23.01 -18.68
CA ASN A 8 -19.65 24.44 -18.63
C ASN A 8 -19.20 25.11 -17.32
N ARG A 9 -18.40 24.43 -16.47
CA ARG A 9 -17.90 25.02 -15.23
C ARG A 9 -16.55 25.68 -15.43
N THR A 10 -16.36 26.86 -14.87
CA THR A 10 -15.04 27.50 -14.80
C THR A 10 -14.11 26.71 -13.86
N VAL A 11 -12.84 26.58 -14.24
CA VAL A 11 -11.82 25.83 -13.49
C VAL A 11 -11.75 26.25 -12.00
N GLY A 12 -11.91 27.55 -11.71
CA GLY A 12 -11.91 28.08 -10.34
C GLY A 12 -13.08 27.61 -9.45
N LYS A 13 -14.16 27.05 -10.04
CA LYS A 13 -15.33 26.51 -9.32
C LYS A 13 -15.29 24.98 -9.19
N LEU A 14 -14.22 24.35 -9.60
CA LEU A 14 -14.04 22.89 -9.50
C LEU A 14 -13.46 22.53 -8.14
N SER A 15 -13.92 21.39 -7.56
CA SER A 15 -13.26 20.81 -6.41
C SER A 15 -11.84 20.33 -6.78
N GLY A 16 -10.98 20.12 -5.79
CA GLY A 16 -9.63 19.59 -6.00
C GLY A 16 -9.63 18.29 -6.82
N GLY A 17 -10.49 17.34 -6.47
CA GLY A 17 -10.64 16.07 -7.19
C GLY A 17 -11.18 16.24 -8.61
N GLN A 18 -12.10 17.19 -8.84
CA GLN A 18 -12.58 17.49 -10.19
C GLN A 18 -11.46 18.07 -11.06
N ARG A 19 -10.66 18.96 -10.49
CA ARG A 19 -9.51 19.59 -11.17
C ARG A 19 -8.48 18.53 -11.53
N ARG A 20 -8.11 17.65 -10.56
CA ARG A 20 -7.13 16.57 -10.79
C ARG A 20 -7.56 15.63 -11.92
N ARG A 21 -8.84 15.22 -11.95
CA ARG A 21 -9.36 14.41 -13.06
C ARG A 21 -9.23 15.08 -14.42
N ILE A 22 -9.47 16.38 -14.50
CA ILE A 22 -9.32 17.16 -15.74
C ILE A 22 -7.85 17.24 -16.15
N ASP A 23 -6.93 17.44 -15.21
CA ASP A 23 -5.49 17.50 -15.51
C ASP A 23 -5.00 16.18 -16.10
N ILE A 24 -5.43 15.04 -15.52
CA ILE A 24 -5.12 13.72 -16.06
C ILE A 24 -5.74 13.52 -17.46
N ALA A 25 -7.01 13.91 -17.65
CA ALA A 25 -7.63 13.83 -18.97
C ALA A 25 -6.90 14.68 -20.01
N ARG A 26 -6.40 15.85 -19.62
CA ARG A 26 -5.60 16.71 -20.50
C ARG A 26 -4.27 16.06 -20.88
N ALA A 27 -3.61 15.40 -19.94
CA ALA A 27 -2.37 14.65 -20.20
C ALA A 27 -2.58 13.50 -21.19
N LEU A 28 -3.78 12.92 -21.21
CA LEU A 28 -4.15 11.79 -22.09
C LEU A 28 -4.62 12.21 -23.50
N LEU A 29 -4.79 13.51 -23.78
CA LEU A 29 -5.33 13.99 -25.08
C LEU A 29 -4.49 13.57 -26.28
N HIS A 30 -3.21 13.34 -26.10
CA HIS A 30 -2.27 13.01 -27.19
C HIS A 30 -1.90 11.51 -27.22
N ASP A 31 -2.67 10.66 -26.54
CA ASP A 31 -2.46 9.22 -26.45
C ASP A 31 -0.98 8.85 -26.15
N PRO A 32 -0.45 9.30 -24.99
CA PRO A 32 0.94 9.14 -24.66
C PRO A 32 1.26 7.67 -24.35
N SER A 33 2.44 7.21 -24.76
CA SER A 33 2.96 5.89 -24.36
C SER A 33 3.44 5.86 -22.92
N VAL A 34 3.76 7.01 -22.33
CA VAL A 34 4.19 7.18 -20.94
C VAL A 34 3.41 8.29 -20.27
N LEU A 35 2.79 8.01 -19.14
CA LEU A 35 2.10 8.98 -18.30
C LEU A 35 2.85 9.16 -16.97
N ILE A 36 3.23 10.39 -16.66
CA ILE A 36 3.92 10.75 -15.42
C ILE A 36 2.95 11.50 -14.51
N LEU A 37 2.75 10.99 -13.29
CA LEU A 37 1.82 11.54 -12.30
C LEU A 37 2.56 11.79 -10.98
N ASP A 38 2.51 13.03 -10.54
CA ASP A 38 3.08 13.40 -9.24
C ASP A 38 1.97 13.48 -8.20
N GLU A 39 2.00 12.56 -7.21
CA GLU A 39 1.00 12.40 -6.14
C GLU A 39 -0.46 12.51 -6.65
N PRO A 40 -0.90 11.66 -7.58
CA PRO A 40 -2.16 11.87 -8.30
C PRO A 40 -3.41 11.82 -7.43
N THR A 41 -3.34 11.22 -6.26
CA THR A 41 -4.49 10.95 -5.37
C THR A 41 -4.50 11.78 -4.10
N THR A 42 -3.47 12.59 -3.86
CA THR A 42 -3.38 13.45 -2.68
C THR A 42 -4.57 14.40 -2.60
N GLY A 43 -5.23 14.45 -1.44
CA GLY A 43 -6.41 15.30 -1.19
C GLY A 43 -7.69 14.81 -1.88
N LEU A 44 -7.73 13.59 -2.42
CA LEU A 44 -8.93 12.97 -2.96
C LEU A 44 -9.64 12.13 -1.88
N ASP A 45 -10.98 12.20 -1.90
CA ASP A 45 -11.79 11.26 -1.14
C ASP A 45 -11.62 9.81 -1.65
N PRO A 46 -11.87 8.78 -0.81
CA PRO A 46 -11.63 7.38 -1.18
C PRO A 46 -12.36 6.93 -2.45
N GLN A 47 -13.57 7.42 -2.68
CA GLN A 47 -14.37 7.05 -3.85
C GLN A 47 -13.75 7.64 -5.13
N THR A 48 -13.34 8.91 -5.09
CA THR A 48 -12.66 9.58 -6.22
C THR A 48 -11.31 8.93 -6.50
N ARG A 49 -10.56 8.54 -5.47
CA ARG A 49 -9.28 7.81 -5.59
C ARG A 49 -9.49 6.47 -6.32
N SER A 50 -10.43 5.65 -5.85
CA SER A 50 -10.76 4.37 -6.49
C SER A 50 -11.15 4.53 -7.97
N LEU A 51 -11.98 5.51 -8.30
CA LEU A 51 -12.37 5.79 -9.68
C LEU A 51 -11.17 6.19 -10.54
N LEU A 52 -10.25 6.98 -10.00
CA LEU A 52 -9.03 7.38 -10.71
C LEU A 52 -8.16 6.17 -11.05
N TRP A 53 -7.96 5.28 -10.06
CA TRP A 53 -7.18 4.06 -10.26
C TRP A 53 -7.80 3.13 -11.29
N GLN A 54 -9.11 2.95 -11.29
CA GLN A 54 -9.80 2.16 -12.31
C GLN A 54 -9.54 2.70 -13.72
N VAL A 55 -9.57 4.03 -13.89
CA VAL A 55 -9.29 4.66 -15.19
C VAL A 55 -7.84 4.46 -15.61
N ILE A 56 -6.88 4.67 -14.70
CA ILE A 56 -5.46 4.49 -14.99
C ILE A 56 -5.17 3.03 -15.37
N ASP A 57 -5.73 2.06 -14.60
CA ASP A 57 -5.54 0.65 -14.88
C ASP A 57 -6.15 0.21 -16.22
N THR A 58 -7.34 0.71 -16.54
CA THR A 58 -7.97 0.48 -17.85
C THR A 58 -7.07 0.99 -18.98
N LEU A 59 -6.58 2.21 -18.89
CA LEU A 59 -5.71 2.80 -19.93
C LEU A 59 -4.38 2.05 -20.06
N ARG A 60 -3.81 1.62 -18.94
CA ARG A 60 -2.59 0.81 -18.92
C ARG A 60 -2.79 -0.51 -19.66
N ARG A 61 -3.89 -1.21 -19.39
CA ARG A 61 -4.19 -2.52 -20.00
C ARG A 61 -4.61 -2.44 -21.45
N GLU A 62 -5.45 -1.48 -21.80
CA GLU A 62 -6.01 -1.37 -23.15
C GLU A 62 -5.03 -0.75 -24.15
N ASN A 63 -4.24 0.23 -23.73
CA ASN A 63 -3.35 1.00 -24.61
C ASN A 63 -1.87 0.61 -24.46
N GLY A 64 -1.53 -0.32 -23.56
CA GLY A 64 -0.13 -0.69 -23.28
C GLY A 64 0.69 0.48 -22.72
N MET A 65 0.02 1.44 -22.06
CA MET A 65 0.65 2.65 -21.54
C MET A 65 1.49 2.37 -20.30
N THR A 66 2.69 2.92 -20.23
CA THR A 66 3.49 2.92 -19.00
C THR A 66 3.06 4.07 -18.11
N VAL A 67 2.76 3.79 -16.86
CA VAL A 67 2.42 4.81 -15.87
C VAL A 67 3.53 4.89 -14.83
N PHE A 68 4.17 6.05 -14.73
CA PHE A 68 5.12 6.38 -13.68
C PHE A 68 4.44 7.34 -12.70
N LEU A 69 4.42 7.01 -11.42
CA LEU A 69 3.80 7.87 -10.43
C LEU A 69 4.65 7.98 -9.16
N THR A 70 4.52 9.12 -8.48
CA THR A 70 4.98 9.26 -7.11
C THR A 70 3.79 9.13 -6.16
N THR A 71 4.00 8.51 -5.01
CA THR A 71 2.98 8.42 -3.96
C THR A 71 3.64 8.25 -2.59
N HIS A 72 2.94 8.67 -1.56
CA HIS A 72 3.22 8.36 -0.16
C HIS A 72 2.17 7.41 0.44
N TYR A 73 1.23 6.92 -0.37
CA TYR A 73 0.25 5.92 0.02
C TYR A 73 0.77 4.51 -0.31
N MET A 74 1.05 3.73 0.72
CA MET A 74 1.64 2.41 0.56
C MET A 74 0.69 1.39 -0.09
N GLU A 75 -0.62 1.60 0.03
CA GLU A 75 -1.60 0.79 -0.69
C GLU A 75 -1.44 0.93 -2.21
N GLU A 76 -1.14 2.15 -2.70
CA GLU A 76 -0.90 2.39 -4.13
C GLU A 76 0.40 1.75 -4.61
N ALA A 77 1.44 1.79 -3.78
CA ALA A 77 2.68 1.10 -4.06
C ALA A 77 2.51 -0.43 -4.05
N ALA A 78 1.59 -0.97 -3.25
CA ALA A 78 1.30 -2.40 -3.18
C ALA A 78 0.68 -2.95 -4.47
N ASP A 79 -0.02 -2.12 -5.24
CA ASP A 79 -0.70 -2.47 -6.49
C ASP A 79 0.15 -2.15 -7.75
N ALA A 80 1.35 -1.60 -7.59
CA ALA A 80 2.26 -1.30 -8.69
C ALA A 80 2.95 -2.57 -9.24
N ASP A 81 3.36 -2.54 -10.50
CA ASP A 81 4.18 -3.62 -11.08
C ASP A 81 5.63 -3.57 -10.56
N TYR A 82 6.14 -2.36 -10.29
CA TYR A 82 7.49 -2.11 -9.79
C TYR A 82 7.52 -0.88 -8.90
N VAL A 83 8.29 -0.93 -7.83
CA VAL A 83 8.40 0.13 -6.83
C VAL A 83 9.85 0.53 -6.65
N VAL A 84 10.09 1.84 -6.56
CA VAL A 84 11.38 2.43 -6.17
C VAL A 84 11.15 3.25 -4.90
N ILE A 85 11.81 2.89 -3.82
CA ILE A 85 11.77 3.62 -2.54
C ILE A 85 12.95 4.58 -2.53
N LEU A 86 12.65 5.87 -2.44
CA LEU A 86 13.64 6.94 -2.33
C LEU A 86 13.74 7.42 -0.88
N ASP A 87 14.96 7.51 -0.37
CA ASP A 87 15.26 8.15 0.90
C ASP A 87 16.49 9.05 0.76
N HIS A 88 16.38 10.28 1.27
CA HIS A 88 17.43 11.31 1.16
C HIS A 88 18.02 11.50 -0.25
N GLY A 89 17.19 11.38 -1.30
CA GLY A 89 17.59 11.55 -2.69
C GLY A 89 18.34 10.36 -3.30
N MET A 90 18.42 9.23 -2.59
CA MET A 90 19.02 7.99 -3.06
C MET A 90 17.98 6.86 -3.13
N ILE A 91 18.21 5.89 -4.01
CA ILE A 91 17.42 4.67 -4.04
C ILE A 91 17.79 3.83 -2.82
N ALA A 92 16.85 3.68 -1.91
CA ALA A 92 17.00 2.86 -0.70
C ALA A 92 16.62 1.38 -0.96
N ALA A 93 15.60 1.15 -1.78
CA ALA A 93 15.21 -0.18 -2.25
C ALA A 93 14.42 -0.07 -3.55
N GLU A 94 14.44 -1.14 -4.35
CA GLU A 94 13.63 -1.26 -5.56
C GLU A 94 13.30 -2.73 -5.85
N GLY A 95 12.19 -2.98 -6.56
CA GLY A 95 11.71 -4.30 -6.94
C GLY A 95 10.20 -4.36 -7.08
N THR A 96 9.66 -5.53 -7.37
CA THR A 96 8.22 -5.76 -7.29
C THR A 96 7.75 -5.68 -5.84
N PRO A 97 6.48 -5.32 -5.56
CA PRO A 97 5.96 -5.29 -4.19
C PRO A 97 6.14 -6.62 -3.45
N LEU A 98 6.02 -7.75 -4.16
CA LEU A 98 6.21 -9.08 -3.57
C LEU A 98 7.67 -9.32 -3.16
N GLU A 99 8.63 -9.00 -4.04
CA GLU A 99 10.07 -9.11 -3.73
C GLU A 99 10.46 -8.24 -2.54
N LEU A 100 9.98 -6.99 -2.51
CA LEU A 100 10.25 -6.07 -1.42
C LEU A 100 9.69 -6.57 -0.08
N LYS A 101 8.44 -7.05 -0.07
CA LYS A 101 7.82 -7.64 1.12
C LYS A 101 8.59 -8.87 1.60
N ASN A 102 8.92 -9.79 0.71
CA ASN A 102 9.67 -11.00 1.07
C ASN A 102 11.09 -10.68 1.60
N LYS A 103 11.71 -9.61 1.09
CA LYS A 103 13.09 -9.24 1.48
C LYS A 103 13.16 -8.47 2.80
N TYR A 104 12.19 -7.61 3.09
CA TYR A 104 12.31 -6.62 4.16
C TYR A 104 11.33 -6.81 5.33
N THR A 105 10.27 -7.63 5.20
CA THR A 105 9.25 -7.69 6.26
C THR A 105 9.05 -9.07 6.88
N GLY A 106 9.02 -10.15 6.12
CA GLY A 106 8.53 -11.44 6.58
C GLY A 106 6.99 -11.49 6.68
N ASP A 107 6.48 -12.52 7.34
CA ASP A 107 5.06 -12.73 7.61
C ASP A 107 4.77 -12.50 9.10
N PHE A 108 3.50 -12.31 9.43
CA PHE A 108 3.05 -12.10 10.82
C PHE A 108 1.87 -13.01 11.15
N ILE A 109 1.83 -13.48 12.39
CA ILE A 109 0.67 -14.15 12.96
C ILE A 109 0.09 -13.24 14.03
N THR A 110 -1.16 -12.80 13.87
CA THR A 110 -1.88 -12.08 14.90
C THR A 110 -2.68 -13.09 15.74
N LEU A 111 -2.43 -13.14 17.04
CA LEU A 111 -3.08 -14.01 18.00
C LEU A 111 -4.10 -13.22 18.81
N TYR A 112 -5.32 -13.74 18.89
CA TYR A 112 -6.42 -13.13 19.63
C TYR A 112 -6.74 -13.97 20.88
N GLY A 113 -7.12 -13.27 21.96
CA GLY A 113 -7.60 -13.91 23.19
C GLY A 113 -6.56 -14.75 23.95
N VAL A 114 -5.28 -14.50 23.73
CA VAL A 114 -4.16 -15.13 24.43
C VAL A 114 -3.53 -14.17 25.43
N ASP A 115 -2.86 -14.69 26.43
CA ASP A 115 -2.07 -13.90 27.38
C ASP A 115 -0.61 -13.77 26.93
N GLU A 116 0.06 -12.71 27.40
CA GLU A 116 1.45 -12.42 27.05
C GLU A 116 2.41 -13.55 27.43
N SER A 117 2.14 -14.25 28.54
CA SER A 117 3.00 -15.33 29.01
C SER A 117 3.02 -16.49 28.05
N SER A 118 1.89 -16.80 27.44
CA SER A 118 1.75 -17.81 26.38
C SER A 118 2.50 -17.42 25.10
N VAL A 119 2.41 -16.15 24.69
CA VAL A 119 3.12 -15.65 23.50
C VAL A 119 4.63 -15.71 23.71
N LYS A 120 5.13 -15.40 24.91
CA LYS A 120 6.56 -15.48 25.26
C LYS A 120 7.15 -16.88 25.10
N THR A 121 6.34 -17.93 25.22
CA THR A 121 6.83 -19.33 25.03
C THR A 121 7.28 -19.60 23.60
N LEU A 122 6.80 -18.82 22.63
CA LEU A 122 7.18 -18.96 21.22
C LEU A 122 8.62 -18.50 20.93
N ASN A 123 9.25 -17.74 21.84
CA ASN A 123 10.59 -17.17 21.68
C ASN A 123 10.79 -16.38 20.37
N LEU A 124 9.72 -15.73 19.87
CA LEU A 124 9.72 -14.91 18.68
C LEU A 124 9.47 -13.43 19.04
N SER A 125 9.88 -12.53 18.16
CA SER A 125 9.58 -11.11 18.30
C SER A 125 8.08 -10.89 18.14
N TYR A 126 7.48 -10.12 19.03
CA TYR A 126 6.06 -9.78 18.98
C TYR A 126 5.81 -8.33 19.39
N THR A 127 4.66 -7.81 18.95
CA THR A 127 4.13 -6.51 19.38
C THR A 127 2.69 -6.69 19.85
N GLU A 128 2.30 -5.97 20.91
CA GLU A 128 0.92 -5.92 21.36
C GLU A 128 0.18 -4.80 20.61
N THR A 129 -1.00 -5.10 20.08
CA THR A 129 -1.85 -4.14 19.37
C THR A 129 -3.32 -4.41 19.67
N SER A 130 -3.97 -3.45 20.32
CA SER A 130 -5.42 -3.52 20.60
C SER A 130 -5.91 -4.81 21.26
N GLY A 131 -5.11 -5.37 22.20
CA GLY A 131 -5.45 -6.60 22.92
C GLY A 131 -5.20 -7.88 22.15
N ALA A 132 -4.43 -7.83 21.05
CA ALA A 132 -3.92 -8.96 20.29
C ALA A 132 -2.39 -8.90 20.22
N TYR A 133 -1.75 -10.04 19.97
CA TYR A 133 -0.30 -10.13 19.82
C TYR A 133 0.07 -10.47 18.38
N ARG A 134 0.85 -9.59 17.74
CA ARG A 134 1.37 -9.78 16.40
C ARG A 134 2.79 -10.33 16.48
N VAL A 135 2.95 -11.59 16.14
CA VAL A 135 4.21 -12.34 16.16
C VAL A 135 4.85 -12.32 14.79
N SER A 136 6.14 -11.99 14.70
CA SER A 136 6.90 -12.03 13.45
C SER A 136 7.39 -13.42 13.14
N VAL A 137 7.22 -13.88 11.91
CA VAL A 137 7.73 -15.14 11.37
C VAL A 137 8.42 -14.89 10.03
N GLY A 138 9.41 -15.70 9.67
CA GLY A 138 10.18 -15.49 8.44
C GLY A 138 9.40 -15.82 7.17
N SER A 139 8.41 -16.72 7.24
CA SER A 139 7.62 -17.15 6.10
C SER A 139 6.30 -17.79 6.52
N THR A 140 5.37 -17.91 5.57
CA THR A 140 4.10 -18.64 5.77
C THR A 140 4.34 -20.13 6.10
N ALA A 141 5.41 -20.73 5.58
CA ALA A 141 5.77 -22.10 5.91
C ALA A 141 6.15 -22.23 7.38
N GLU A 142 7.00 -21.35 7.89
CA GLU A 142 7.37 -21.28 9.30
C GLU A 142 6.14 -21.01 10.19
N ALA A 143 5.24 -20.11 9.76
CA ALA A 143 3.97 -19.89 10.44
C ALA A 143 3.17 -21.19 10.58
N THR A 144 3.10 -21.99 9.51
CA THR A 144 2.38 -23.26 9.52
C THR A 144 3.01 -24.27 10.49
N GLU A 145 4.33 -24.40 10.50
CA GLU A 145 5.05 -25.27 11.43
C GLU A 145 4.82 -24.84 12.89
N LEU A 146 4.85 -23.54 13.15
CA LEU A 146 4.60 -22.99 14.48
C LEU A 146 3.18 -23.29 14.97
N ILE A 147 2.18 -23.13 14.11
CA ILE A 147 0.78 -23.44 14.41
C ILE A 147 0.60 -24.93 14.73
N LEU A 148 1.21 -25.80 13.93
CA LEU A 148 1.12 -27.25 14.15
C LEU A 148 1.78 -27.70 15.45
N SER A 149 2.86 -27.03 15.87
CA SER A 149 3.58 -27.37 17.09
C SER A 149 2.96 -26.80 18.38
N HIS A 150 2.07 -25.80 18.30
CA HIS A 150 1.46 -25.11 19.44
C HIS A 150 -0.05 -24.94 19.27
N GLN A 151 -0.76 -25.98 18.84
CA GLN A 151 -2.19 -25.91 18.45
C GLN A 151 -3.12 -25.34 19.53
N GLU A 152 -2.79 -25.50 20.79
CA GLU A 152 -3.56 -24.95 21.93
C GLU A 152 -3.52 -23.41 21.97
N LEU A 153 -2.45 -22.79 21.48
CA LEU A 153 -2.27 -21.34 21.45
C LEU A 153 -2.93 -20.71 20.21
N PHE A 154 -2.94 -21.42 19.10
CA PHE A 154 -3.44 -20.94 17.82
C PHE A 154 -4.91 -21.33 17.58
N ARG A 155 -5.83 -20.84 18.46
CA ARG A 155 -7.28 -21.10 18.35
C ARG A 155 -8.00 -20.02 17.55
N ASP A 156 -7.57 -18.77 17.75
CA ASP A 156 -8.10 -17.60 17.04
C ASP A 156 -6.91 -16.77 16.57
N TYR A 157 -6.64 -16.80 15.27
CA TYR A 157 -5.46 -16.17 14.69
C TYR A 157 -5.66 -15.80 13.23
N GLU A 158 -4.85 -14.88 12.77
CA GLU A 158 -4.77 -14.45 11.38
C GLU A 158 -3.30 -14.48 10.92
N ILE A 159 -3.03 -15.02 9.71
CA ILE A 159 -1.72 -14.92 9.06
C ILE A 159 -1.77 -13.78 8.06
N VAL A 160 -0.91 -12.81 8.21
CA VAL A 160 -0.84 -11.63 7.34
C VAL A 160 0.57 -11.50 6.79
N LYS A 161 0.67 -11.39 5.47
CA LYS A 161 1.94 -11.01 4.85
C LYS A 161 2.29 -9.56 5.19
N GLY A 162 3.58 -9.27 5.27
CA GLY A 162 4.06 -7.90 5.46
C GLY A 162 3.46 -6.95 4.44
N LYS A 163 3.15 -5.73 4.88
CA LYS A 163 2.61 -4.66 4.05
C LYS A 163 3.73 -3.78 3.50
N MET A 164 3.43 -2.97 2.50
CA MET A 164 4.40 -1.99 1.98
C MET A 164 4.78 -0.93 3.02
N ASP A 165 3.89 -0.65 4.00
CA ASP A 165 4.22 0.20 5.16
C ASP A 165 5.38 -0.40 5.97
N ASP A 166 5.34 -1.72 6.24
CA ASP A 166 6.39 -2.44 6.97
C ASP A 166 7.71 -2.41 6.17
N VAL A 167 7.65 -2.55 4.82
CA VAL A 167 8.82 -2.42 3.93
C VAL A 167 9.42 -1.02 4.04
N PHE A 168 8.59 0.01 3.91
CA PHE A 168 9.05 1.39 3.97
C PHE A 168 9.74 1.70 5.31
N LEU A 169 9.14 1.28 6.42
CA LEU A 169 9.70 1.42 7.75
C LEU A 169 11.04 0.68 7.88
N ALA A 170 11.11 -0.55 7.41
CA ALA A 170 12.34 -1.36 7.49
C ALA A 170 13.49 -0.76 6.68
N VAL A 171 13.19 -0.17 5.50
CA VAL A 171 14.19 0.38 4.58
C VAL A 171 14.66 1.78 4.99
N THR A 172 13.74 2.64 5.49
CA THR A 172 14.04 4.04 5.80
C THR A 172 14.23 4.31 7.29
N GLY A 173 13.84 3.39 8.17
CA GLY A 173 13.85 3.59 9.63
C GLY A 173 12.84 4.64 10.12
N ARG A 174 11.84 5.01 9.29
CA ARG A 174 10.87 6.07 9.58
C ARG A 174 9.45 5.51 9.56
N GLU A 175 8.68 5.79 10.60
CA GLU A 175 7.24 5.60 10.54
C GLU A 175 6.63 6.60 9.54
N LEU A 176 5.77 6.09 8.67
CA LEU A 176 4.90 6.94 7.87
C LEU A 176 4.01 7.73 8.85
N LYS A 177 4.11 9.03 8.83
CA LYS A 177 3.13 9.87 9.54
C LYS A 177 1.78 9.57 8.88
N GLY A 178 1.01 8.68 9.51
CA GLY A 178 -0.32 8.35 9.07
C GLY A 178 -1.13 9.63 8.90
N GLY A 179 -1.78 9.79 7.77
CA GLY A 179 -2.76 10.83 7.56
C GLY A 179 -3.96 10.62 8.48
N ALA A 180 -3.80 10.94 9.76
CA ALA A 180 -4.88 11.28 10.64
C ALA A 180 -5.10 12.80 10.47
N GLU A 181 -5.74 13.19 9.40
CA GLU A 181 -6.38 14.49 9.31
C GLU A 181 -7.82 14.34 9.78
N ASN A 182 -8.11 15.12 10.83
CA ASN A 182 -9.43 15.39 11.43
C ASN A 182 -10.51 15.74 10.39
#